data_86d60395cd94edc70455c86b22b219e6
#
_entry.id   86d60395cd94edc70455c86b22b219e6
#
_cell.length_a   1.000
_cell.length_b   1.000
_cell.length_c   1.000
_cell.angle_alpha   90.00
_cell.angle_beta   90.00
_cell.angle_gamma   90.00
#
_symmetry.space_group_name_H-M   'P 1'
#
loop_
_entity.id
_entity.type
_entity.pdbx_description
1 polymer ?
#
loop_
_entity_poly.entity_id
_entity_poly.type
_entity_poly.pdbx_seq_one_letter_code
_entity_poly.pdbx_strand_id
1 'polypeptide(L)'
;IFEGLNKVIKDIDEKFIPSPVLEYSKGKAQSEIDLMNCEKSFVILRLGSLYGKSFDSMRLNIMPNLFSKMSALGQNIKIYSEGKQLKSLVSVIDVARCMEFVGEKENITNEIFNCVNESLSVKEVADICKKVNKNLEFTYTNDSIPNEGYTLSNSKIKNAGFVFQYNLKNSIKEMIDEWTITKKIESNEIIEKGKDDFVDDRGIISNYYFDDSINMIGYVESKKETLRGNHYHPIQTQKCLLIKGSYISITKDLSNNNSVVETRLIKEGDLSTIPPYVAHTMVFLEDSVFLNLVNGE
;
A
#
# COMPACT_ATOMS: atom_id res chain seq x y z
N ILE A 1 -3.64 -10.73 17.18
CA ILE A 1 -4.17 -11.02 18.51
C ILE A 1 -3.22 -11.80 19.41
N PHE A 2 -1.98 -12.06 18.98
CA PHE A 2 -0.95 -12.82 19.73
C PHE A 2 0.31 -11.98 19.97
N GLU A 3 0.27 -10.68 19.85
CA GLU A 3 1.43 -9.78 19.98
C GLU A 3 1.92 -9.63 21.43
N GLY A 4 1.15 -10.05 22.42
CA GLY A 4 1.56 -10.07 23.83
C GLY A 4 2.46 -11.25 24.23
N LEU A 5 2.87 -12.07 23.25
CA LEU A 5 3.79 -13.17 23.52
C LEU A 5 5.20 -12.65 23.76
N ASN A 6 5.80 -13.02 24.88
CA ASN A 6 7.16 -12.60 25.30
C ASN A 6 8.28 -13.47 24.69
N LYS A 7 7.92 -14.41 23.81
CA LYS A 7 8.85 -15.31 23.12
C LYS A 7 8.26 -15.76 21.80
N VAL A 8 9.12 -16.21 20.89
CA VAL A 8 8.69 -16.84 19.64
C VAL A 8 7.94 -18.13 19.95
N ILE A 9 6.69 -18.23 19.48
CA ILE A 9 5.91 -19.47 19.51
C ILE A 9 5.56 -19.83 18.07
N LYS A 10 5.82 -21.08 17.71
CA LYS A 10 5.55 -21.60 16.37
C LYS A 10 4.30 -22.48 16.38
N ASP A 11 3.63 -22.51 15.26
CA ASP A 11 2.50 -23.41 14.96
C ASP A 11 1.36 -23.32 16.00
N ILE A 12 1.04 -22.07 16.40
CA ILE A 12 -0.08 -21.78 17.29
C ILE A 12 -1.36 -22.30 16.64
N ASP A 13 -2.04 -23.21 17.32
CA ASP A 13 -3.33 -23.73 16.91
C ASP A 13 -4.50 -22.85 17.39
N GLU A 14 -5.71 -23.21 17.02
CA GLU A 14 -6.91 -22.44 17.32
C GLU A 14 -7.34 -22.51 18.81
N LYS A 15 -6.80 -23.45 19.57
CA LYS A 15 -7.05 -23.62 21.02
C LYS A 15 -6.20 -22.66 21.85
N PHE A 16 -5.15 -22.10 21.26
CA PHE A 16 -4.28 -21.17 21.95
C PHE A 16 -5.04 -19.87 22.28
N ILE A 17 -4.97 -19.46 23.56
CA ILE A 17 -5.69 -18.28 24.03
C ILE A 17 -5.03 -17.01 23.49
N PRO A 18 -5.78 -16.10 22.83
CA PRO A 18 -5.27 -14.81 22.39
C PRO A 18 -4.62 -14.01 23.53
N SER A 19 -3.52 -13.33 23.23
CA SER A 19 -2.82 -12.44 24.16
C SER A 19 -2.63 -11.04 23.49
N PRO A 20 -3.74 -10.28 23.31
CA PRO A 20 -3.69 -9.00 22.64
C PRO A 20 -3.11 -7.90 23.54
N VAL A 21 -2.28 -7.02 22.96
CA VAL A 21 -1.71 -5.84 23.64
C VAL A 21 -2.25 -4.55 23.01
N LEU A 22 -2.31 -4.48 21.69
CA LEU A 22 -2.79 -3.32 20.97
C LEU A 22 -4.32 -3.21 21.03
N GLU A 23 -4.86 -2.01 21.10
CA GLU A 23 -6.31 -1.76 21.16
C GLU A 23 -7.06 -2.40 19.98
N TYR A 24 -6.50 -2.32 18.77
CA TYR A 24 -7.04 -3.03 17.61
C TYR A 24 -7.19 -4.54 17.85
N SER A 25 -6.17 -5.16 18.40
CA SER A 25 -6.16 -6.62 18.65
C SER A 25 -7.06 -7.01 19.83
N LYS A 26 -7.19 -6.15 20.83
CA LYS A 26 -8.17 -6.32 21.93
C LYS A 26 -9.60 -6.31 21.36
N GLY A 27 -9.91 -5.34 20.48
CA GLY A 27 -11.20 -5.29 19.82
C GLY A 27 -11.48 -6.53 18.97
N LYS A 28 -10.47 -7.07 18.26
CA LYS A 28 -10.62 -8.32 17.49
C LYS A 28 -10.83 -9.54 18.40
N ALA A 29 -10.11 -9.65 19.51
CA ALA A 29 -10.29 -10.73 20.46
C ALA A 29 -11.67 -10.64 21.14
N GLN A 30 -12.13 -9.43 21.46
CA GLN A 30 -13.48 -9.24 22.00
C GLN A 30 -14.55 -9.66 21.00
N SER A 31 -14.40 -9.31 19.71
CA SER A 31 -15.32 -9.74 18.67
C SER A 31 -15.41 -11.27 18.53
N GLU A 32 -14.31 -12.01 18.75
CA GLU A 32 -14.34 -13.49 18.79
C GLU A 32 -15.21 -13.96 19.98
N ILE A 33 -15.01 -13.37 21.17
CA ILE A 33 -15.79 -13.70 22.38
C ILE A 33 -17.28 -13.42 22.17
N ASP A 34 -17.63 -12.26 21.62
CA ASP A 34 -19.01 -11.85 21.39
C ASP A 34 -19.71 -12.81 20.39
N LEU A 35 -18.99 -13.22 19.32
CA LEU A 35 -19.52 -14.21 18.38
C LEU A 35 -19.71 -15.58 19.02
N MET A 36 -18.76 -16.04 19.83
CA MET A 36 -18.87 -17.33 20.54
C MET A 36 -20.04 -17.35 21.55
N ASN A 37 -20.44 -16.21 22.06
CA ASN A 37 -21.57 -16.07 23.01
C ASN A 37 -22.90 -15.72 22.30
N CYS A 38 -22.92 -15.52 20.97
CA CYS A 38 -24.17 -15.27 20.29
C CYS A 38 -24.96 -16.55 19.99
N GLU A 39 -26.28 -16.43 19.84
CA GLU A 39 -27.19 -17.57 19.53
C GLU A 39 -27.13 -17.99 18.07
N LYS A 40 -26.34 -17.32 17.22
CA LYS A 40 -26.24 -17.60 15.78
C LYS A 40 -25.04 -18.48 15.49
N SER A 41 -25.16 -19.32 14.46
CA SER A 41 -24.01 -20.06 13.92
C SER A 41 -22.96 -19.08 13.36
N PHE A 42 -21.69 -19.39 13.62
CA PHE A 42 -20.58 -18.56 13.18
C PHE A 42 -19.39 -19.42 12.69
N VAL A 43 -18.53 -18.79 11.93
CA VAL A 43 -17.16 -19.25 11.66
C VAL A 43 -16.20 -18.07 11.83
N ILE A 44 -15.13 -18.27 12.61
CA ILE A 44 -14.10 -17.27 12.81
C ILE A 44 -12.85 -17.67 12.02
N LEU A 45 -12.37 -16.79 11.15
CA LEU A 45 -11.11 -16.95 10.45
C LEU A 45 -10.06 -16.02 11.07
N ARG A 46 -9.05 -16.61 11.74
CA ARG A 46 -7.85 -15.91 12.21
C ARG A 46 -6.87 -15.81 11.06
N LEU A 47 -6.81 -14.64 10.44
CA LEU A 47 -6.02 -14.42 9.23
C LEU A 47 -4.55 -14.18 9.57
N GLY A 48 -3.64 -14.73 8.76
CA GLY A 48 -2.26 -14.25 8.68
C GLY A 48 -2.18 -12.85 8.09
N SER A 49 -0.96 -12.33 7.92
CA SER A 49 -0.76 -11.09 7.18
C SER A 49 -1.14 -11.31 5.72
N LEU A 50 -2.14 -10.55 5.25
CA LEU A 50 -2.68 -10.69 3.91
C LEU A 50 -1.77 -9.99 2.89
N TYR A 51 -1.41 -10.71 1.84
CA TYR A 51 -0.69 -10.15 0.71
C TYR A 51 -1.44 -10.39 -0.61
N GLY A 52 -1.17 -9.57 -1.60
CA GLY A 52 -1.73 -9.72 -2.94
C GLY A 52 -1.90 -8.38 -3.63
N LYS A 53 -1.98 -8.42 -4.96
CA LYS A 53 -2.17 -7.21 -5.74
C LYS A 53 -3.60 -6.68 -5.62
N SER A 54 -3.71 -5.37 -5.60
CA SER A 54 -4.96 -4.62 -5.75
C SER A 54 -4.62 -3.21 -6.20
N PHE A 55 -5.37 -2.67 -7.14
CA PHE A 55 -5.12 -1.32 -7.67
C PHE A 55 -5.45 -0.24 -6.63
N ASP A 56 -6.58 -0.38 -5.94
CA ASP A 56 -7.14 0.72 -5.14
C ASP A 56 -7.06 0.50 -3.63
N SER A 57 -6.82 -0.72 -3.17
CA SER A 57 -6.95 -1.08 -1.75
C SER A 57 -5.78 -1.87 -1.17
N MET A 58 -4.66 -1.99 -1.90
CA MET A 58 -3.48 -2.69 -1.39
C MET A 58 -2.88 -1.94 -0.19
N ARG A 59 -2.91 -2.58 0.97
CA ARG A 59 -2.28 -2.04 2.17
C ARG A 59 -0.76 -2.16 2.08
N LEU A 60 -0.09 -1.02 1.86
CA LEU A 60 1.38 -0.97 1.74
C LEU A 60 2.11 -1.13 3.08
N ASN A 61 1.43 -0.97 4.21
CA ASN A 61 2.03 -1.28 5.52
C ASN A 61 2.10 -2.79 5.84
N ILE A 62 1.63 -3.63 4.93
CA ILE A 62 1.83 -5.09 4.98
C ILE A 62 3.15 -5.40 4.28
N MET A 63 4.07 -6.03 4.96
CA MET A 63 5.48 -6.19 4.57
C MET A 63 5.68 -6.79 3.16
N PRO A 64 5.03 -7.90 2.73
CA PRO A 64 5.22 -8.42 1.38
C PRO A 64 4.77 -7.43 0.28
N ASN A 65 3.68 -6.69 0.50
CA ASN A 65 3.18 -5.71 -0.45
C ASN A 65 4.16 -4.52 -0.57
N LEU A 66 4.64 -4.01 0.58
CA LEU A 66 5.64 -2.94 0.62
C LEU A 66 6.95 -3.35 -0.08
N PHE A 67 7.47 -4.53 0.25
CA PHE A 67 8.73 -5.02 -0.31
C PHE A 67 8.64 -5.23 -1.83
N SER A 68 7.50 -5.72 -2.31
CA SER A 68 7.25 -5.85 -3.74
C SER A 68 7.25 -4.49 -4.45
N LYS A 69 6.58 -3.48 -3.88
CA LYS A 69 6.59 -2.12 -4.41
C LYS A 69 7.99 -1.52 -4.42
N MET A 70 8.70 -1.57 -3.29
CA MET A 70 10.07 -1.06 -3.19
C MET A 70 11.00 -1.75 -4.18
N SER A 71 10.86 -3.07 -4.35
CA SER A 71 11.61 -3.84 -5.32
C SER A 71 11.36 -3.39 -6.77
N ALA A 72 10.10 -3.18 -7.15
CA ALA A 72 9.72 -2.70 -8.48
C ALA A 72 10.26 -1.29 -8.78
N LEU A 73 10.26 -0.42 -7.76
CA LEU A 73 10.75 0.95 -7.86
C LEU A 73 12.28 1.07 -7.75
N GLY A 74 13.00 -0.02 -7.46
CA GLY A 74 14.45 -0.01 -7.23
C GLY A 74 14.85 0.70 -5.94
N GLN A 75 13.95 0.77 -4.96
CA GLN A 75 14.20 1.39 -3.66
C GLN A 75 14.86 0.40 -2.69
N ASN A 76 15.72 0.91 -1.82
CA ASN A 76 16.38 0.10 -0.80
C ASN A 76 15.39 -0.35 0.28
N ILE A 77 15.43 -1.63 0.67
CA ILE A 77 14.60 -2.19 1.73
C ILE A 77 15.35 -2.16 3.06
N LYS A 78 14.76 -1.46 4.05
CA LYS A 78 15.29 -1.44 5.41
C LYS A 78 14.81 -2.68 6.18
N ILE A 79 15.77 -3.46 6.71
CA ILE A 79 15.53 -4.70 7.46
C ILE A 79 15.99 -4.50 8.91
N TYR A 80 15.05 -4.64 9.85
CA TYR A 80 15.29 -4.49 11.27
C TYR A 80 15.72 -5.82 11.90
N SER A 81 16.61 -5.79 12.89
CA SER A 81 17.03 -6.94 13.68
C SER A 81 17.36 -8.19 12.83
N GLU A 82 18.19 -7.98 11.78
CA GLU A 82 18.59 -9.03 10.83
C GLU A 82 17.42 -9.71 10.10
N GLY A 83 16.20 -9.22 10.23
CA GLY A 83 15.01 -9.78 9.58
C GLY A 83 14.53 -11.11 10.19
N LYS A 84 14.88 -11.40 11.44
CA LYS A 84 14.51 -12.66 12.12
C LYS A 84 13.02 -12.77 12.45
N GLN A 85 12.29 -11.65 12.48
CA GLN A 85 10.88 -11.64 12.83
C GLN A 85 10.05 -12.56 11.94
N LEU A 86 9.30 -13.49 12.56
CA LEU A 86 8.42 -14.42 11.87
C LEU A 86 7.05 -13.81 11.55
N LYS A 87 6.51 -14.15 10.39
CA LYS A 87 5.18 -13.76 9.93
C LYS A 87 4.44 -14.95 9.33
N SER A 88 3.21 -15.16 9.75
CA SER A 88 2.27 -16.04 9.04
C SER A 88 1.59 -15.26 7.93
N LEU A 89 1.60 -15.80 6.73
CA LEU A 89 1.24 -15.12 5.50
C LEU A 89 0.14 -15.87 4.76
N VAL A 90 -0.74 -15.13 4.10
CA VAL A 90 -1.79 -15.72 3.25
C VAL A 90 -2.14 -14.76 2.11
N SER A 91 -2.39 -15.31 0.93
CA SER A 91 -2.90 -14.53 -0.20
C SER A 91 -4.32 -14.03 0.06
N VAL A 92 -4.61 -12.78 -0.32
CA VAL A 92 -5.97 -12.22 -0.24
C VAL A 92 -6.98 -13.05 -1.05
N ILE A 93 -6.55 -13.65 -2.16
CA ILE A 93 -7.40 -14.53 -2.98
C ILE A 93 -7.71 -15.82 -2.24
N ASP A 94 -6.73 -16.45 -1.58
CA ASP A 94 -6.99 -17.65 -0.79
C ASP A 94 -7.88 -17.37 0.44
N VAL A 95 -7.80 -16.15 1.01
CA VAL A 95 -8.74 -15.74 2.07
C VAL A 95 -10.16 -15.68 1.53
N ALA A 96 -10.38 -15.05 0.36
CA ALA A 96 -11.71 -14.99 -0.26
C ALA A 96 -12.25 -16.41 -0.56
N ARG A 97 -11.43 -17.28 -1.14
CA ARG A 97 -11.77 -18.68 -1.39
C ARG A 97 -12.06 -19.46 -0.09
N CYS A 98 -11.32 -19.16 0.97
CA CYS A 98 -11.55 -19.79 2.28
C CYS A 98 -12.89 -19.34 2.89
N MET A 99 -13.25 -18.06 2.75
CA MET A 99 -14.56 -17.54 3.18
C MET A 99 -15.71 -18.23 2.43
N GLU A 100 -15.62 -18.37 1.10
CA GLU A 100 -16.56 -19.11 0.29
C GLU A 100 -16.64 -20.58 0.74
N PHE A 101 -15.50 -21.25 0.85
CA PHE A 101 -15.41 -22.66 1.28
C PHE A 101 -16.10 -22.92 2.62
N VAL A 102 -15.85 -22.10 3.65
CA VAL A 102 -16.51 -22.31 4.95
C VAL A 102 -17.98 -21.91 4.95
N GLY A 103 -18.37 -20.95 4.10
CA GLY A 103 -19.77 -20.52 3.95
C GLY A 103 -20.66 -21.53 3.24
N GLU A 104 -20.10 -22.36 2.35
CA GLU A 104 -20.83 -23.41 1.62
C GLU A 104 -20.93 -24.75 2.39
N LYS A 105 -20.17 -24.90 3.49
CA LYS A 105 -20.12 -26.14 4.25
C LYS A 105 -21.09 -26.13 5.42
N GLU A 106 -22.27 -26.75 5.26
CA GLU A 106 -23.30 -26.85 6.31
C GLU A 106 -22.79 -27.50 7.62
N ASN A 107 -21.78 -28.37 7.53
CA ASN A 107 -21.18 -29.05 8.68
C ASN A 107 -20.06 -28.24 9.37
N ILE A 108 -19.73 -27.04 8.88
CA ILE A 108 -18.76 -26.14 9.52
C ILE A 108 -19.53 -25.01 10.22
N THR A 109 -19.82 -25.21 11.48
CA THR A 109 -20.52 -24.23 12.33
C THR A 109 -19.85 -24.14 13.70
N ASN A 110 -19.83 -22.92 14.26
CA ASN A 110 -19.27 -22.63 15.58
C ASN A 110 -17.80 -23.04 15.69
N GLU A 111 -17.04 -22.72 14.66
CA GLU A 111 -15.66 -23.12 14.50
C GLU A 111 -14.72 -21.91 14.36
N ILE A 112 -13.49 -22.08 14.80
CA ILE A 112 -12.39 -21.14 14.59
C ILE A 112 -11.35 -21.84 13.73
N PHE A 113 -10.86 -21.13 12.68
CA PHE A 113 -9.76 -21.61 11.83
C PHE A 113 -8.68 -20.57 11.69
N ASN A 114 -7.42 -21.00 11.74
CA ASN A 114 -6.31 -20.19 11.28
C ASN A 114 -6.22 -20.26 9.76
N CYS A 115 -6.40 -19.13 9.10
CA CYS A 115 -6.28 -19.02 7.64
C CYS A 115 -4.91 -18.43 7.30
N VAL A 116 -3.92 -19.31 7.18
CA VAL A 116 -2.52 -19.00 6.83
C VAL A 116 -1.99 -20.06 5.90
N ASN A 117 -1.18 -19.68 4.91
CA ASN A 117 -0.55 -20.65 4.01
C ASN A 117 0.91 -20.92 4.34
N GLU A 118 1.68 -19.88 4.56
CA GLU A 118 3.13 -19.93 4.75
C GLU A 118 3.54 -19.13 5.99
N SER A 119 4.65 -19.54 6.60
CA SER A 119 5.26 -18.80 7.71
C SER A 119 6.73 -18.55 7.38
N LEU A 120 7.10 -17.29 7.20
CA LEU A 120 8.42 -16.86 6.78
C LEU A 120 8.94 -15.73 7.68
N SER A 121 10.25 -15.62 7.77
CA SER A 121 10.91 -14.46 8.35
C SER A 121 10.90 -13.27 7.39
N VAL A 122 11.05 -12.06 7.92
CA VAL A 122 11.18 -10.84 7.13
C VAL A 122 12.33 -10.96 6.13
N LYS A 123 13.46 -11.58 6.54
CA LYS A 123 14.60 -11.80 5.67
C LYS A 123 14.27 -12.72 4.50
N GLU A 124 13.57 -13.83 4.73
CA GLU A 124 13.18 -14.77 3.66
C GLU A 124 12.29 -14.09 2.63
N VAL A 125 11.36 -13.23 3.07
CA VAL A 125 10.52 -12.45 2.14
C VAL A 125 11.36 -11.46 1.34
N ALA A 126 12.31 -10.75 1.96
CA ALA A 126 13.23 -9.86 1.27
C ALA A 126 14.10 -10.63 0.25
N ASP A 127 14.60 -11.82 0.60
CA ASP A 127 15.37 -12.68 -0.28
C ASP A 127 14.54 -13.16 -1.49
N ILE A 128 13.23 -13.39 -1.33
CA ILE A 128 12.33 -13.69 -2.45
C ILE A 128 12.25 -12.49 -3.40
N CYS A 129 12.08 -11.27 -2.87
CA CYS A 129 12.09 -10.05 -3.69
C CYS A 129 13.42 -9.88 -4.44
N LYS A 130 14.55 -10.13 -3.78
CA LYS A 130 15.88 -10.06 -4.41
C LYS A 130 16.08 -11.09 -5.52
N LYS A 131 15.47 -12.26 -5.43
CA LYS A 131 15.52 -13.25 -6.53
C LYS A 131 14.79 -12.77 -7.78
N VAL A 132 13.76 -11.96 -7.64
CA VAL A 132 13.03 -11.34 -8.75
C VAL A 132 13.78 -10.12 -9.29
N ASN A 133 14.19 -9.20 -8.41
CA ASN A 133 15.02 -8.04 -8.77
C ASN A 133 16.41 -8.17 -8.17
N LYS A 134 17.38 -8.61 -8.97
CA LYS A 134 18.77 -8.85 -8.54
C LYS A 134 19.50 -7.59 -8.07
N ASN A 135 19.07 -6.41 -8.52
CA ASN A 135 19.66 -5.12 -8.17
C ASN A 135 19.10 -4.53 -6.86
N LEU A 136 18.12 -5.21 -6.24
CA LEU A 136 17.53 -4.75 -4.98
C LEU A 136 18.59 -4.74 -3.88
N GLU A 137 18.67 -3.64 -3.13
CA GLU A 137 19.59 -3.50 -2.01
C GLU A 137 18.86 -3.56 -0.67
N PHE A 138 19.58 -4.01 0.36
CA PHE A 138 19.08 -4.07 1.73
C PHE A 138 19.96 -3.26 2.66
N THR A 139 19.34 -2.47 3.54
CA THR A 139 20.00 -1.83 4.68
C THR A 139 19.56 -2.53 5.97
N TYR A 140 20.51 -3.10 6.69
CA TYR A 140 20.25 -3.71 7.98
C TYR A 140 20.41 -2.70 9.10
N THR A 141 19.51 -2.75 10.09
CA THR A 141 19.63 -1.92 11.29
C THR A 141 19.62 -2.79 12.55
N ASN A 142 20.29 -2.29 13.58
CA ASN A 142 20.30 -2.97 14.90
C ASN A 142 19.17 -2.49 15.80
N ASP A 143 18.23 -1.71 15.27
CA ASP A 143 17.06 -1.26 16.03
C ASP A 143 16.30 -2.47 16.55
N SER A 144 15.90 -2.45 17.80
CA SER A 144 15.10 -3.50 18.42
C SER A 144 13.71 -3.57 17.79
N ILE A 145 13.20 -4.78 17.63
CA ILE A 145 11.81 -5.01 17.22
C ILE A 145 10.98 -5.34 18.47
N PRO A 146 9.75 -4.82 18.58
CA PRO A 146 8.92 -5.02 19.76
C PRO A 146 8.43 -6.47 19.91
N ASN A 147 8.45 -7.26 18.85
CA ASN A 147 8.00 -8.65 18.84
C ASN A 147 8.75 -9.46 17.78
N GLU A 148 9.35 -10.57 18.18
CA GLU A 148 10.08 -11.49 17.29
C GLU A 148 9.15 -12.31 16.37
N GLY A 149 7.83 -12.18 16.58
CA GLY A 149 6.81 -12.83 15.78
C GLY A 149 6.35 -14.17 16.35
N TYR A 150 5.40 -14.73 15.64
CA TYR A 150 4.83 -16.04 15.90
C TYR A 150 4.37 -16.67 14.60
N THR A 151 4.12 -17.97 14.59
CA THR A 151 3.50 -18.65 13.46
C THR A 151 2.21 -19.34 13.86
N LEU A 152 1.26 -19.39 12.93
CA LEU A 152 -0.03 -20.05 13.10
C LEU A 152 -0.02 -21.37 12.35
N SER A 153 -0.61 -22.41 12.95
CA SER A 153 -0.85 -23.69 12.30
C SER A 153 -2.09 -23.60 11.39
N ASN A 154 -1.99 -24.10 10.17
CA ASN A 154 -3.11 -24.24 9.25
C ASN A 154 -3.67 -25.67 9.15
N SER A 155 -3.25 -26.55 10.05
CA SER A 155 -3.61 -27.96 9.99
C SER A 155 -5.12 -28.20 10.07
N LYS A 156 -5.83 -27.43 10.90
CA LYS A 156 -7.28 -27.59 11.07
C LYS A 156 -8.06 -27.27 9.80
N ILE A 157 -7.77 -26.16 9.14
CA ILE A 157 -8.49 -25.77 7.89
C ILE A 157 -8.13 -26.71 6.73
N LYS A 158 -6.88 -27.18 6.65
CA LYS A 158 -6.49 -28.22 5.67
C LYS A 158 -7.22 -29.53 5.91
N ASN A 159 -7.31 -29.98 7.16
CA ASN A 159 -8.04 -31.20 7.52
C ASN A 159 -9.55 -31.08 7.23
N ALA A 160 -10.10 -29.87 7.25
CA ALA A 160 -11.48 -29.62 6.80
C ALA A 160 -11.64 -29.69 5.28
N GLY A 161 -10.53 -29.83 4.53
CA GLY A 161 -10.50 -30.01 3.08
C GLY A 161 -10.18 -28.75 2.27
N PHE A 162 -9.81 -27.62 2.91
CA PHE A 162 -9.40 -26.44 2.17
C PHE A 162 -7.97 -26.59 1.62
N VAL A 163 -7.80 -26.17 0.35
CA VAL A 163 -6.51 -26.22 -0.36
C VAL A 163 -6.10 -24.79 -0.74
N PHE A 164 -4.98 -24.34 -0.18
CA PHE A 164 -4.35 -23.09 -0.59
C PHE A 164 -3.77 -23.23 -2.01
N GLN A 165 -3.97 -22.24 -2.86
CA GLN A 165 -3.52 -22.26 -4.25
C GLN A 165 -2.42 -21.24 -4.54
N TYR A 166 -2.28 -20.21 -3.72
CA TYR A 166 -1.36 -19.11 -3.94
C TYR A 166 -0.19 -19.17 -2.95
N ASN A 167 1.02 -19.10 -3.46
CA ASN A 167 2.24 -19.02 -2.65
C ASN A 167 2.89 -17.64 -2.79
N LEU A 168 3.63 -17.23 -1.76
CA LEU A 168 4.23 -15.90 -1.69
C LEU A 168 5.21 -15.64 -2.82
N LYS A 169 6.01 -16.63 -3.21
CA LYS A 169 7.04 -16.47 -4.26
C LYS A 169 6.44 -16.02 -5.59
N ASN A 170 5.35 -16.66 -6.01
CA ASN A 170 4.67 -16.31 -7.26
C ASN A 170 3.96 -14.97 -7.13
N SER A 171 3.26 -14.74 -6.01
CA SER A 171 2.56 -13.49 -5.77
C SER A 171 3.49 -12.28 -5.66
N ILE A 172 4.68 -12.42 -5.07
CA ILE A 172 5.69 -11.35 -5.08
C ILE A 172 6.10 -11.01 -6.50
N LYS A 173 6.34 -12.02 -7.35
CA LYS A 173 6.67 -11.78 -8.75
C LYS A 173 5.55 -11.01 -9.46
N GLU A 174 4.31 -11.46 -9.33
CA GLU A 174 3.13 -10.80 -9.90
C GLU A 174 2.98 -9.35 -9.40
N MET A 175 3.17 -9.12 -8.11
CA MET A 175 3.11 -7.76 -7.53
C MET A 175 4.25 -6.86 -8.03
N ILE A 176 5.47 -7.38 -8.15
CA ILE A 176 6.61 -6.61 -8.72
C ILE A 176 6.34 -6.28 -10.17
N ASP A 177 5.88 -7.26 -10.97
CA ASP A 177 5.54 -7.06 -12.38
C ASP A 177 4.45 -5.98 -12.52
N GLU A 178 3.41 -6.04 -11.69
CA GLU A 178 2.33 -5.05 -11.65
C GLU A 178 2.84 -3.64 -11.36
N TRP A 179 3.61 -3.47 -10.29
CA TRP A 179 4.22 -2.16 -9.96
C TRP A 179 5.18 -1.68 -11.04
N THR A 180 5.87 -2.60 -11.72
CA THR A 180 6.76 -2.26 -12.84
C THR A 180 5.96 -1.80 -14.06
N ILE A 181 4.82 -2.44 -14.35
CA ILE A 181 3.92 -2.05 -15.42
C ILE A 181 3.30 -0.69 -15.09
N THR A 182 2.80 -0.51 -13.86
CA THR A 182 2.26 0.77 -13.39
C THR A 182 3.29 1.87 -13.54
N LYS A 183 4.56 1.63 -13.13
CA LYS A 183 5.65 2.59 -13.35
C LYS A 183 5.91 2.91 -14.82
N LYS A 184 5.74 1.93 -15.73
CA LYS A 184 5.88 2.16 -17.20
C LYS A 184 4.70 2.92 -17.79
N ILE A 185 3.53 2.81 -17.16
CA ILE A 185 2.30 3.51 -17.53
C ILE A 185 2.17 4.82 -16.75
N GLU A 186 3.00 5.02 -15.70
CA GLU A 186 3.05 6.29 -14.97
C GLU A 186 3.24 7.41 -16.00
N SER A 187 2.18 8.15 -16.14
CA SER A 187 2.16 9.44 -16.80
C SER A 187 3.32 10.28 -16.29
N ASN A 188 3.89 11.09 -17.17
CA ASN A 188 4.91 12.07 -16.79
C ASN A 188 4.44 12.98 -15.64
N GLU A 189 3.14 13.04 -15.39
CA GLU A 189 2.48 13.88 -14.40
C GLU A 189 1.33 13.12 -13.72
N ILE A 190 1.25 13.18 -12.40
CA ILE A 190 0.16 12.57 -11.60
C ILE A 190 -0.86 13.66 -11.31
N ILE A 191 -2.14 13.40 -11.61
CA ILE A 191 -3.24 14.33 -11.34
C ILE A 191 -4.19 13.68 -10.34
N GLU A 192 -4.41 14.36 -9.22
CA GLU A 192 -5.29 13.94 -8.14
C GLU A 192 -6.42 14.96 -7.92
N LYS A 193 -7.53 14.49 -7.42
CA LYS A 193 -8.63 15.32 -6.89
C LYS A 193 -8.59 15.34 -5.37
N GLY A 194 -9.23 16.33 -4.78
CA GLY A 194 -9.49 16.32 -3.34
C GLY A 194 -10.20 15.04 -2.92
N LYS A 195 -9.93 14.61 -1.69
CA LYS A 195 -10.52 13.41 -1.07
C LYS A 195 -11.32 13.82 0.15
N ASP A 196 -12.25 12.96 0.56
CA ASP A 196 -13.09 13.19 1.74
C ASP A 196 -13.82 14.54 1.68
N ASP A 197 -14.37 14.86 0.51
CA ASP A 197 -15.11 16.09 0.30
C ASP A 197 -16.35 16.14 1.19
N PHE A 198 -16.49 17.25 1.92
CA PHE A 198 -17.67 17.54 2.69
C PHE A 198 -18.44 18.71 2.03
N VAL A 199 -19.70 18.49 1.73
CA VAL A 199 -20.56 19.47 1.02
C VAL A 199 -21.77 19.82 1.91
N ASP A 200 -21.98 21.11 2.15
CA ASP A 200 -23.18 21.64 2.78
C ASP A 200 -23.64 22.94 2.09
N ASP A 201 -24.64 23.61 2.62
CA ASP A 201 -25.20 24.87 2.09
C ASP A 201 -24.21 26.05 2.14
N ARG A 202 -23.07 25.90 2.81
CA ARG A 202 -21.98 26.90 2.86
C ARG A 202 -20.93 26.67 1.77
N GLY A 203 -20.88 25.45 1.16
CA GLY A 203 -19.93 25.09 0.13
C GLY A 203 -19.31 23.71 0.28
N ILE A 204 -18.08 23.57 -0.20
CA ILE A 204 -17.33 22.31 -0.21
C ILE A 204 -16.02 22.48 0.56
N ILE A 205 -15.65 21.44 1.32
CA ILE A 205 -14.31 21.26 1.90
C ILE A 205 -13.67 20.08 1.20
N SER A 206 -12.58 20.30 0.50
CA SER A 206 -11.79 19.26 -0.16
C SER A 206 -10.41 19.12 0.48
N ASN A 207 -10.00 17.89 0.80
CA ASN A 207 -8.74 17.62 1.47
C ASN A 207 -7.72 17.03 0.49
N TYR A 208 -6.46 17.47 0.62
CA TYR A 208 -5.32 16.97 -0.14
C TYR A 208 -4.28 16.46 0.85
N TYR A 209 -3.82 15.23 0.65
CA TYR A 209 -2.89 14.57 1.55
C TYR A 209 -1.53 14.42 0.89
N PHE A 210 -0.47 14.68 1.65
CA PHE A 210 0.91 14.64 1.19
C PHE A 210 1.72 13.69 2.06
N ASP A 211 2.46 12.79 1.43
CA ASP A 211 3.41 11.92 2.13
C ASP A 211 4.71 12.65 2.47
N ASP A 212 5.06 13.67 1.67
CA ASP A 212 6.24 14.50 1.86
C ASP A 212 5.90 15.79 2.60
N SER A 213 6.83 16.29 3.41
CA SER A 213 6.69 17.60 4.04
C SER A 213 6.68 18.72 2.98
N ILE A 214 5.83 19.72 3.17
CA ILE A 214 5.82 20.95 2.37
C ILE A 214 6.47 22.03 3.22
N ASN A 215 7.55 22.64 2.74
CA ASN A 215 8.26 23.71 3.45
C ASN A 215 8.10 25.08 2.80
N MET A 216 7.54 25.14 1.59
CA MET A 216 7.23 26.39 0.89
C MET A 216 5.91 26.27 0.12
N ILE A 217 5.10 27.32 0.21
CA ILE A 217 3.87 27.48 -0.57
C ILE A 217 4.01 28.76 -1.37
N GLY A 218 4.04 28.64 -2.70
CA GLY A 218 4.01 29.77 -3.62
C GLY A 218 2.57 30.03 -4.09
N TYR A 219 2.09 31.26 -3.95
CA TYR A 219 0.86 31.72 -4.58
C TYR A 219 1.17 32.30 -5.95
N VAL A 220 0.56 31.78 -7.00
CA VAL A 220 0.88 32.16 -8.37
C VAL A 220 -0.39 32.54 -9.14
N GLU A 221 -0.38 33.73 -9.72
CA GLU A 221 -1.37 34.19 -10.69
C GLU A 221 -0.79 34.10 -12.09
N SER A 222 -1.58 33.67 -13.05
CA SER A 222 -1.21 33.58 -14.45
C SER A 222 -2.32 34.08 -15.33
N LYS A 223 -1.97 34.90 -16.30
CA LYS A 223 -2.93 35.45 -17.28
C LYS A 223 -3.21 34.42 -18.38
N LYS A 224 -4.40 34.50 -18.92
CA LYS A 224 -4.78 33.74 -20.11
C LYS A 224 -3.72 33.88 -21.20
N GLU A 225 -3.48 32.80 -21.95
CA GLU A 225 -2.53 32.73 -23.08
C GLU A 225 -1.06 32.93 -22.70
N THR A 226 -0.74 32.88 -21.39
CA THR A 226 0.66 32.89 -20.93
C THR A 226 1.21 31.49 -20.76
N LEU A 227 2.54 31.43 -20.75
CA LEU A 227 3.32 30.18 -20.51
C LEU A 227 4.08 30.29 -19.21
N ARG A 228 4.11 29.20 -18.45
CA ARG A 228 5.02 29.01 -17.32
C ARG A 228 5.74 27.67 -17.42
N GLY A 229 6.79 27.51 -16.65
CA GLY A 229 7.64 26.31 -16.69
C GLY A 229 8.61 26.37 -17.85
N ASN A 230 8.56 25.43 -18.79
CA ASN A 230 9.53 25.20 -19.86
C ASN A 230 10.91 24.83 -19.31
N HIS A 231 10.93 24.08 -18.22
CA HIS A 231 12.14 23.58 -17.52
C HIS A 231 11.83 22.23 -16.85
N TYR A 232 12.82 21.70 -16.17
CA TYR A 232 12.69 20.54 -15.29
C TYR A 232 13.45 20.78 -13.98
N HIS A 233 13.11 19.99 -12.96
CA HIS A 233 13.80 20.01 -11.68
C HIS A 233 14.60 18.71 -11.51
N PRO A 234 15.93 18.78 -11.23
CA PRO A 234 16.73 17.55 -11.10
C PRO A 234 16.44 16.78 -9.81
N ILE A 235 15.97 17.44 -8.75
CA ILE A 235 15.81 16.84 -7.41
C ILE A 235 14.38 17.01 -6.91
N GLN A 236 13.75 18.15 -7.21
CA GLN A 236 12.48 18.56 -6.65
C GLN A 236 11.29 17.88 -7.32
N THR A 237 10.33 17.40 -6.51
CA THR A 237 8.96 17.11 -6.97
C THR A 237 8.14 18.38 -6.86
N GLN A 238 7.60 18.86 -7.98
CA GLN A 238 6.72 20.03 -8.00
C GLN A 238 5.27 19.58 -7.86
N LYS A 239 4.52 20.19 -6.94
CA LYS A 239 3.09 19.99 -6.78
C LYS A 239 2.36 21.31 -6.98
N CYS A 240 1.37 21.31 -7.89
CA CYS A 240 0.57 22.49 -8.21
C CYS A 240 -0.91 22.20 -7.96
N LEU A 241 -1.51 22.86 -6.97
CA LEU A 241 -2.95 22.81 -6.75
C LEU A 241 -3.62 23.98 -7.46
N LEU A 242 -4.43 23.69 -8.47
CA LEU A 242 -5.14 24.72 -9.22
C LEU A 242 -6.40 25.16 -8.45
N ILE A 243 -6.38 26.42 -7.99
CA ILE A 243 -7.45 27.03 -7.19
C ILE A 243 -8.55 27.63 -8.09
N LYS A 244 -8.15 28.15 -9.26
CA LYS A 244 -9.07 28.78 -10.20
C LYS A 244 -8.49 28.70 -11.62
N GLY A 245 -9.38 28.49 -12.59
CA GLY A 245 -9.02 28.51 -14.00
C GLY A 245 -8.69 27.13 -14.57
N SER A 246 -7.96 27.15 -15.69
CA SER A 246 -7.51 25.93 -16.38
C SER A 246 -6.25 26.16 -17.20
N TYR A 247 -5.43 25.12 -17.34
CA TYR A 247 -4.26 25.15 -18.21
C TYR A 247 -4.01 23.79 -18.87
N ILE A 248 -3.30 23.82 -20.00
CA ILE A 248 -2.73 22.62 -20.61
C ILE A 248 -1.36 22.38 -20.00
N SER A 249 -1.17 21.23 -19.36
CA SER A 249 0.13 20.73 -18.96
C SER A 249 0.72 19.91 -20.10
N ILE A 250 1.98 20.21 -20.45
CA ILE A 250 2.76 19.49 -21.45
C ILE A 250 4.00 18.98 -20.76
N THR A 251 4.17 17.65 -20.70
CA THR A 251 5.24 17.02 -19.91
C THR A 251 6.03 16.00 -20.73
N LYS A 252 7.32 15.81 -20.37
CA LYS A 252 8.18 14.77 -20.92
C LYS A 252 9.19 14.31 -19.86
N ASP A 253 9.23 13.03 -19.56
CA ASP A 253 10.25 12.45 -18.68
C ASP A 253 11.61 12.39 -19.42
N LEU A 254 12.59 13.15 -18.92
CA LEU A 254 13.93 13.20 -19.48
C LEU A 254 14.84 12.09 -18.96
N SER A 255 14.44 11.37 -17.93
CA SER A 255 15.17 10.21 -17.41
C SER A 255 14.93 8.93 -18.22
N ASN A 256 13.91 8.95 -19.09
CA ASN A 256 13.52 7.83 -19.93
C ASN A 256 13.59 8.22 -21.41
N ASN A 257 14.57 7.68 -22.13
CA ASN A 257 14.76 7.94 -23.55
C ASN A 257 13.54 7.55 -24.45
N ASN A 258 12.68 6.65 -23.95
CA ASN A 258 11.47 6.21 -24.64
C ASN A 258 10.21 6.99 -24.20
N SER A 259 10.36 8.00 -23.33
CA SER A 259 9.24 8.82 -22.89
C SER A 259 8.66 9.61 -24.04
N VAL A 260 7.34 9.62 -24.12
CA VAL A 260 6.60 10.45 -25.05
C VAL A 260 6.21 11.78 -24.40
N VAL A 261 5.95 12.80 -25.21
CA VAL A 261 5.34 14.04 -24.72
C VAL A 261 3.89 13.74 -24.40
N GLU A 262 3.50 14.03 -23.16
CA GLU A 262 2.10 13.97 -22.72
C GLU A 262 1.49 15.36 -22.64
N THR A 263 0.20 15.43 -22.92
CA THR A 263 -0.57 16.67 -22.84
C THR A 263 -1.84 16.40 -22.04
N ARG A 264 -2.09 17.21 -21.00
CA ARG A 264 -3.24 17.07 -20.11
C ARG A 264 -3.91 18.40 -19.85
N LEU A 265 -5.24 18.38 -19.74
CA LEU A 265 -6.01 19.53 -19.29
C LEU A 265 -6.13 19.47 -17.76
N ILE A 266 -5.61 20.50 -17.11
CA ILE A 266 -5.70 20.68 -15.65
C ILE A 266 -6.82 21.67 -15.36
N LYS A 267 -7.68 21.33 -14.43
CA LYS A 267 -8.88 22.11 -14.05
C LYS A 267 -8.85 22.46 -12.58
N GLU A 268 -9.68 23.42 -12.21
CA GLU A 268 -9.91 23.79 -10.81
C GLU A 268 -10.13 22.57 -9.91
N GLY A 269 -9.43 22.54 -8.77
CA GLY A 269 -9.40 21.44 -7.83
C GLY A 269 -8.48 20.26 -8.22
N ASP A 270 -7.76 20.34 -9.34
CA ASP A 270 -6.73 19.37 -9.67
C ASP A 270 -5.43 19.68 -8.92
N LEU A 271 -4.85 18.65 -8.28
CA LEU A 271 -3.50 18.65 -7.78
C LEU A 271 -2.60 17.90 -8.78
N SER A 272 -1.75 18.64 -9.47
CA SER A 272 -0.75 18.11 -10.39
C SER A 272 0.55 17.87 -9.64
N THR A 273 1.13 16.67 -9.74
CA THR A 273 2.43 16.29 -9.19
C THR A 273 3.37 15.92 -10.33
N ILE A 274 4.47 16.67 -10.46
CA ILE A 274 5.49 16.52 -11.50
C ILE A 274 6.78 16.02 -10.82
N PRO A 275 7.23 14.77 -11.11
CA PRO A 275 8.44 14.19 -10.54
C PRO A 275 9.72 14.90 -10.99
N PRO A 276 10.87 14.66 -10.32
CA PRO A 276 12.17 15.06 -10.81
C PRO A 276 12.44 14.53 -12.23
N TYR A 277 13.25 15.27 -12.99
CA TYR A 277 13.61 14.99 -14.39
C TYR A 277 12.44 15.03 -15.40
N VAL A 278 11.24 15.45 -15.01
CA VAL A 278 10.15 15.68 -15.94
C VAL A 278 10.16 17.16 -16.38
N ALA A 279 10.48 17.37 -17.65
CA ALA A 279 10.31 18.68 -18.29
C ALA A 279 8.82 18.99 -18.41
N HIS A 280 8.44 20.21 -18.06
CA HIS A 280 7.04 20.61 -18.05
C HIS A 280 6.84 22.05 -18.52
N THR A 281 5.70 22.27 -19.15
CA THR A 281 5.21 23.57 -19.59
C THR A 281 3.73 23.68 -19.32
N MET A 282 3.29 24.81 -18.78
CA MET A 282 1.90 25.14 -18.48
C MET A 282 1.42 26.22 -19.46
N VAL A 283 0.38 25.94 -20.22
CA VAL A 283 -0.27 26.89 -21.16
C VAL A 283 -1.62 27.29 -20.60
N PHE A 284 -1.77 28.50 -20.09
CA PHE A 284 -2.99 28.93 -19.42
C PHE A 284 -4.10 29.29 -20.41
N LEU A 285 -5.26 28.63 -20.27
CA LEU A 285 -6.44 28.83 -21.16
C LEU A 285 -7.33 29.97 -20.70
N GLU A 286 -7.20 30.34 -19.43
CA GLU A 286 -7.92 31.46 -18.80
C GLU A 286 -7.09 32.03 -17.64
N ASP A 287 -7.49 33.20 -17.12
CA ASP A 287 -6.85 33.79 -15.93
C ASP A 287 -6.95 32.76 -14.76
N SER A 288 -5.82 32.32 -14.29
CA SER A 288 -5.70 31.19 -13.37
C SER A 288 -4.92 31.54 -12.10
N VAL A 289 -5.26 30.84 -11.01
CA VAL A 289 -4.59 30.92 -9.71
C VAL A 289 -4.23 29.52 -9.26
N PHE A 290 -2.99 29.29 -8.85
CA PHE A 290 -2.56 28.01 -8.29
C PHE A 290 -1.59 28.19 -7.13
N LEU A 291 -1.57 27.18 -6.27
CA LEU A 291 -0.57 27.04 -5.23
C LEU A 291 0.55 26.11 -5.72
N ASN A 292 1.77 26.60 -5.66
CA ASN A 292 2.97 25.79 -5.87
C ASN A 292 3.45 25.29 -4.50
N LEU A 293 3.38 23.99 -4.30
CA LEU A 293 3.68 23.31 -3.03
C LEU A 293 5.00 22.56 -3.19
N VAL A 294 6.00 22.96 -2.43
CA VAL A 294 7.39 22.54 -2.64
C VAL A 294 7.97 21.92 -1.40
N ASN A 295 8.75 20.86 -1.59
CA ASN A 295 9.63 20.27 -0.59
C ASN A 295 11.07 20.37 -1.08
N GLY A 296 11.88 21.14 -0.36
CA GLY A 296 13.30 21.34 -0.66
C GLY A 296 13.58 22.40 -1.74
N GLU A 297 14.84 22.71 -1.89
CA GLU A 297 15.38 23.57 -2.97
C GLU A 297 15.50 22.80 -4.30
#